data_7b4f91b3ee12a291ca8691c6d04def2b
#
_entry.id   7b4f91b3ee12a291ca8691c6d04def2b
#
_cell.length_a   1.000
_cell.length_b   1.000
_cell.length_c   1.000
_cell.angle_alpha   90.00
_cell.angle_beta   90.00
_cell.angle_gamma   90.00
#
_symmetry.space_group_name_H-M   'P 1'
#
loop_
_entity.id
_entity.type
_entity.pdbx_description
1 polymer ?
#
loop_
_entity_poly.entity_id
_entity_poly.type
_entity_poly.pdbx_seq_one_letter_code
_entity_poly.pdbx_strand_id
1 'polypeptide(L)'
;EFYKNLHKYVFGDIYEWAGTIRTVDMSKKGTRFCPADKIEERGQRIFQKIINLNFLGNIKEDEFTVEFTDLYCDLNYLHPFREGNGRIQRLFLSMLVNSLGKSLNFSQIDADYLMIATIKSVSGDIFMLRDIFREYIAQN
;
A
#
# COMPACT_ATOMS: atom_id res chain seq x y z
N GLU A 1 7.37 -9.27 7.74
CA GLU A 1 8.47 -10.04 7.14
C GLU A 1 8.28 -10.27 5.65
N PHE A 2 7.07 -10.69 5.24
CA PHE A 2 6.76 -10.89 3.82
C PHE A 2 6.99 -9.61 3.00
N TYR A 3 6.58 -8.47 3.52
CA TYR A 3 6.70 -7.19 2.83
C TYR A 3 8.17 -6.82 2.60
N LYS A 4 9.00 -7.02 3.62
CA LYS A 4 10.44 -6.81 3.52
C LYS A 4 11.07 -7.77 2.51
N ASN A 5 10.67 -9.02 2.53
CA ASN A 5 11.16 -10.02 1.60
C ASN A 5 10.77 -9.71 0.16
N LEU A 6 9.58 -9.17 -0.05
CA LEU A 6 9.13 -8.74 -1.36
C LEU A 6 10.00 -7.61 -1.92
N HIS A 7 10.33 -6.64 -1.08
CA HIS A 7 11.24 -5.56 -1.46
C HIS A 7 12.62 -6.09 -1.82
N LYS A 8 13.14 -7.02 -1.01
CA LYS A 8 14.44 -7.65 -1.27
C LYS A 8 14.43 -8.42 -2.59
N TYR A 9 13.35 -9.12 -2.87
CA TYR A 9 13.22 -9.87 -4.12
C TYR A 9 13.27 -8.94 -5.34
N VAL A 10 12.56 -7.82 -5.29
CA VAL A 10 12.47 -6.90 -6.42
C VAL A 10 13.75 -6.07 -6.60
N PHE A 11 14.36 -5.62 -5.51
CA PHE A 11 15.44 -4.64 -5.54
C PHE A 11 16.80 -5.19 -5.08
N GLY A 12 16.90 -6.48 -4.74
CA GLY A 12 18.13 -7.05 -4.18
C GLY A 12 19.35 -6.95 -5.08
N ASP A 13 19.13 -6.92 -6.40
CA ASP A 13 20.22 -6.78 -7.36
C ASP A 13 20.67 -5.33 -7.56
N ILE A 14 19.89 -4.38 -7.05
CA ILE A 14 20.14 -2.94 -7.26
C ILE A 14 20.64 -2.27 -5.98
N TYR A 15 20.06 -2.62 -4.84
CA TYR A 15 20.36 -1.98 -3.56
C TYR A 15 20.83 -2.99 -2.54
N GLU A 16 21.99 -2.73 -1.91
CA GLU A 16 22.49 -3.58 -0.82
C GLU A 16 21.53 -3.59 0.39
N TRP A 17 20.84 -2.49 0.61
CA TRP A 17 19.89 -2.34 1.71
C TRP A 17 18.47 -2.87 1.37
N ALA A 18 18.29 -3.52 0.22
CA ALA A 18 16.98 -4.03 -0.16
C ALA A 18 16.40 -4.93 0.94
N GLY A 19 15.12 -4.71 1.27
CA GLY A 19 14.44 -5.43 2.34
C GLY A 19 14.71 -4.89 3.74
N THR A 20 15.50 -3.82 3.86
CA THR A 20 15.84 -3.19 5.15
C THR A 20 14.99 -1.95 5.35
N ILE A 21 14.42 -1.81 6.54
CA ILE A 21 13.62 -0.64 6.90
C ILE A 21 14.54 0.58 7.05
N ARG A 22 14.08 1.72 6.55
CA ARG A 22 14.82 2.97 6.65
C ARG A 22 15.01 3.38 8.11
N THR A 23 16.11 4.09 8.35
CA THR A 23 16.44 4.63 9.67
C THR A 23 16.33 6.15 9.73
N VAL A 24 15.87 6.76 8.63
CA VAL A 24 15.70 8.22 8.55
C VAL A 24 14.23 8.55 8.30
N ASP A 25 13.80 9.69 8.82
CA ASP A 25 12.47 10.20 8.56
C ASP A 25 12.40 10.72 7.12
N MET A 26 11.23 10.59 6.49
CA MET A 26 11.05 10.96 5.10
C MET A 26 9.78 11.77 4.90
N SER A 27 9.83 12.66 3.92
CA SER A 27 8.65 13.37 3.45
C SER A 27 8.73 13.53 1.94
N LYS A 28 7.56 13.71 1.31
CA LYS A 28 7.48 13.90 -0.14
C LYS A 28 6.27 14.78 -0.44
N LYS A 29 6.52 15.87 -1.19
CA LYS A 29 5.45 16.80 -1.61
C LYS A 29 4.58 17.26 -0.43
N GLY A 30 5.21 17.60 0.67
CA GLY A 30 4.52 18.07 1.87
C GLY A 30 3.94 16.99 2.76
N THR A 31 4.02 15.73 2.35
CA THR A 31 3.54 14.60 3.15
C THR A 31 4.65 14.05 4.01
N ARG A 32 4.41 13.98 5.32
CA ARG A 32 5.31 13.30 6.25
C ARG A 32 4.87 11.86 6.40
N PHE A 33 5.81 10.93 6.19
CA PHE A 33 5.57 9.52 6.40
C PHE A 33 5.81 9.11 7.85
N CYS A 34 5.51 7.86 8.18
CA CYS A 34 5.70 7.34 9.52
C CYS A 34 7.12 7.61 10.03
N PRO A 35 7.29 8.10 11.27
CA PRO A 35 8.64 8.27 11.84
C PRO A 35 9.40 6.95 11.80
N ALA A 36 10.71 7.03 11.50
CA ALA A 36 11.54 5.83 11.32
C ALA A 36 11.49 4.90 12.52
N ASP A 37 11.48 5.44 13.74
CA ASP A 37 11.46 4.67 14.97
C ASP A 37 10.10 4.03 15.28
N LYS A 38 9.06 4.34 14.49
CA LYS A 38 7.72 3.79 14.65
C LYS A 38 7.33 2.78 13.57
N ILE A 39 8.20 2.58 12.58
CA ILE A 39 7.85 1.73 11.42
C ILE A 39 7.57 0.29 11.83
N GLU A 40 8.42 -0.31 12.69
CA GLU A 40 8.22 -1.69 13.13
C GLU A 40 6.87 -1.88 13.83
N GLU A 41 6.56 -1.02 14.78
CA GLU A 41 5.31 -1.08 15.54
C GLU A 41 4.11 -0.87 14.62
N ARG A 42 4.16 0.15 13.79
CA ARG A 42 3.06 0.48 12.89
C ARG A 42 2.85 -0.62 11.85
N GLY A 43 3.94 -1.15 11.32
CA GLY A 43 3.89 -2.24 10.36
C GLY A 43 3.27 -3.50 10.97
N GLN A 44 3.62 -3.84 12.19
CA GLN A 44 3.02 -4.97 12.88
C GLN A 44 1.51 -4.82 13.01
N ARG A 45 1.04 -3.63 13.34
CA ARG A 45 -0.40 -3.35 13.45
C ARG A 45 -1.12 -3.51 12.12
N ILE A 46 -0.53 -2.95 11.05
CA ILE A 46 -1.12 -3.03 9.71
C ILE A 46 -1.24 -4.49 9.27
N PHE A 47 -0.17 -5.26 9.38
CA PHE A 47 -0.17 -6.64 8.91
C PHE A 47 -0.98 -7.57 9.81
N GLN A 48 -1.05 -7.28 11.12
CA GLN A 48 -1.94 -8.04 12.00
C GLN A 48 -3.40 -7.81 11.62
N LYS A 49 -3.78 -6.60 11.27
CA LYS A 49 -5.12 -6.31 10.79
C LYS A 49 -5.43 -7.07 9.50
N ILE A 50 -4.48 -7.12 8.56
CA ILE A 50 -4.64 -7.88 7.32
C ILE A 50 -4.90 -9.36 7.63
N ILE A 51 -4.12 -9.93 8.55
CA ILE A 51 -4.28 -11.33 8.96
C ILE A 51 -5.65 -11.54 9.60
N ASN A 52 -6.06 -10.66 10.50
CA ASN A 52 -7.35 -10.76 11.20
C ASN A 52 -8.54 -10.68 10.23
N LEU A 53 -8.39 -9.97 9.13
CA LEU A 53 -9.41 -9.86 8.10
C LEU A 53 -9.28 -10.95 7.03
N ASN A 54 -8.45 -11.97 7.30
CA ASN A 54 -8.18 -13.07 6.39
C ASN A 54 -7.79 -12.55 5.00
N PHE A 55 -6.83 -11.61 4.98
CA PHE A 55 -6.34 -10.97 3.75
C PHE A 55 -7.48 -10.35 2.94
N LEU A 56 -8.42 -9.72 3.64
CA LEU A 56 -9.63 -9.10 3.12
C LEU A 56 -10.66 -10.10 2.57
N GLY A 57 -10.46 -11.40 2.83
CA GLY A 57 -11.39 -12.44 2.39
C GLY A 57 -12.67 -12.51 3.21
N ASN A 58 -12.67 -11.96 4.42
CA ASN A 58 -13.84 -11.96 5.30
C ASN A 58 -14.69 -10.71 5.19
N ILE A 59 -14.42 -9.85 4.21
CA ILE A 59 -15.09 -8.57 4.07
C ILE A 59 -16.23 -8.69 3.07
N LYS A 60 -17.38 -8.11 3.41
CA LYS A 60 -18.52 -8.06 2.50
C LYS A 60 -18.17 -7.26 1.25
N GLU A 61 -18.75 -7.65 0.13
CA GLU A 61 -18.42 -7.05 -1.17
C GLU A 61 -18.64 -5.54 -1.19
N ASP A 62 -19.70 -5.05 -0.56
CA ASP A 62 -20.01 -3.61 -0.51
C ASP A 62 -19.05 -2.83 0.39
N GLU A 63 -18.32 -3.51 1.27
CA GLU A 63 -17.34 -2.88 2.15
C GLU A 63 -15.90 -3.05 1.65
N PHE A 64 -15.69 -3.85 0.62
CA PHE A 64 -14.36 -4.21 0.15
C PHE A 64 -13.54 -2.99 -0.27
N THR A 65 -14.12 -2.10 -1.05
CA THR A 65 -13.40 -0.93 -1.54
C THR A 65 -12.98 -0.01 -0.41
N VAL A 66 -13.82 0.12 0.62
CA VAL A 66 -13.49 0.93 1.80
C VAL A 66 -12.27 0.37 2.52
N GLU A 67 -12.29 -0.93 2.81
CA GLU A 67 -11.19 -1.58 3.53
C GLU A 67 -9.91 -1.60 2.69
N PHE A 68 -10.02 -1.84 1.40
CA PHE A 68 -8.89 -1.81 0.49
C PHE A 68 -8.25 -0.40 0.45
N THR A 69 -9.09 0.64 0.38
CA THR A 69 -8.60 2.02 0.36
C THR A 69 -7.89 2.35 1.66
N ASP A 70 -8.43 1.94 2.80
CA ASP A 70 -7.79 2.14 4.10
C ASP A 70 -6.43 1.46 4.15
N LEU A 71 -6.33 0.23 3.65
CA LEU A 71 -5.06 -0.48 3.58
C LEU A 71 -4.05 0.24 2.69
N TYR A 72 -4.49 0.71 1.53
CA TYR A 72 -3.63 1.50 0.65
C TYR A 72 -3.07 2.72 1.39
N CYS A 73 -3.93 3.45 2.09
CA CYS A 73 -3.52 4.63 2.85
C CYS A 73 -2.54 4.28 3.97
N ASP A 74 -2.79 3.19 4.69
CA ASP A 74 -1.91 2.74 5.76
C ASP A 74 -0.52 2.39 5.25
N LEU A 75 -0.44 1.67 4.14
CA LEU A 75 0.85 1.29 3.54
C LEU A 75 1.57 2.52 2.97
N ASN A 76 0.82 3.45 2.40
CA ASN A 76 1.40 4.71 1.90
C ASN A 76 2.01 5.52 3.05
N TYR A 77 1.31 5.62 4.16
CA TYR A 77 1.83 6.33 5.33
C TYR A 77 3.05 5.63 5.93
N LEU A 78 3.01 4.30 6.01
CA LEU A 78 4.13 3.51 6.55
C LEU A 78 5.42 3.78 5.81
N HIS A 79 5.40 3.75 4.48
CA HIS A 79 6.52 4.11 3.61
C HIS A 79 7.85 3.59 4.17
N PRO A 80 8.00 2.26 4.33
CA PRO A 80 9.04 1.73 5.23
C PRO A 80 10.45 1.71 4.65
N PHE A 81 10.61 1.87 3.33
CA PHE A 81 11.91 1.72 2.68
C PHE A 81 12.46 3.07 2.23
N ARG A 82 13.75 3.09 1.91
CA ARG A 82 14.40 4.30 1.41
C ARG A 82 13.97 4.64 0.00
N GLU A 83 13.68 3.62 -0.81
CA GLU A 83 13.31 3.75 -2.20
C GLU A 83 12.41 2.58 -2.58
N GLY A 84 11.60 2.74 -3.63
CA GLY A 84 10.77 1.65 -4.13
C GLY A 84 9.49 1.39 -3.35
N ASN A 85 9.09 2.29 -2.45
CA ASN A 85 7.90 2.11 -1.63
C ASN A 85 6.62 1.99 -2.44
N GLY A 86 6.41 2.88 -3.41
CA GLY A 86 5.21 2.84 -4.25
C GLY A 86 5.13 1.58 -5.08
N ARG A 87 6.25 1.15 -5.63
CA ARG A 87 6.31 -0.06 -6.46
C ARG A 87 5.98 -1.31 -5.65
N ILE A 88 6.54 -1.44 -4.46
CA ILE A 88 6.26 -2.59 -3.59
C ILE A 88 4.81 -2.56 -3.10
N GLN A 89 4.30 -1.40 -2.74
CA GLN A 89 2.91 -1.23 -2.32
C GLN A 89 1.95 -1.70 -3.41
N ARG A 90 2.15 -1.25 -4.64
CA ARG A 90 1.28 -1.63 -5.74
C ARG A 90 1.39 -3.13 -6.05
N LEU A 91 2.60 -3.68 -6.03
CA LEU A 91 2.80 -5.11 -6.25
C LEU A 91 2.10 -5.93 -5.17
N PHE A 92 2.30 -5.60 -3.90
CA PHE A 92 1.68 -6.30 -2.78
C PHE A 92 0.14 -6.26 -2.88
N LEU A 93 -0.42 -5.09 -3.16
CA LEU A 93 -1.88 -4.94 -3.25
C LEU A 93 -2.46 -5.68 -4.45
N SER A 94 -1.73 -5.71 -5.57
CA SER A 94 -2.16 -6.50 -6.73
C SER A 94 -2.17 -7.99 -6.42
N MET A 95 -1.15 -8.48 -5.72
CA MET A 95 -1.11 -9.88 -5.29
C MET A 95 -2.26 -10.20 -4.35
N LEU A 96 -2.58 -9.29 -3.43
CA LEU A 96 -3.67 -9.47 -2.48
C LEU A 96 -5.01 -9.63 -3.20
N VAL A 97 -5.34 -8.72 -4.12
CA VAL A 97 -6.62 -8.82 -4.83
C VAL A 97 -6.68 -10.03 -5.74
N ASN A 98 -5.55 -10.42 -6.35
CA ASN A 98 -5.50 -11.63 -7.16
C ASN A 98 -5.80 -12.88 -6.34
N SER A 99 -5.33 -12.94 -5.10
CA SER A 99 -5.60 -14.07 -4.21
C SER A 99 -7.08 -14.21 -3.88
N LEU A 100 -7.86 -13.15 -4.06
CA LEU A 100 -9.30 -13.12 -3.81
C LEU A 100 -10.14 -13.32 -5.06
N GLY A 101 -9.51 -13.68 -6.18
CA GLY A 101 -10.23 -13.84 -7.46
C GLY A 101 -10.58 -12.51 -8.12
N LYS A 102 -9.94 -11.44 -7.70
CA LYS A 102 -10.12 -10.11 -8.29
C LYS A 102 -8.88 -9.71 -9.06
N SER A 103 -8.95 -8.62 -9.81
CA SER A 103 -7.79 -8.08 -10.50
C SER A 103 -7.74 -6.56 -10.34
N LEU A 104 -6.52 -6.06 -10.29
CA LEU A 104 -6.25 -4.62 -10.26
C LEU A 104 -4.96 -4.38 -11.01
N ASN A 105 -5.06 -3.64 -12.12
CA ASN A 105 -3.90 -3.27 -12.91
C ASN A 105 -3.63 -1.78 -12.73
N PHE A 106 -2.66 -1.47 -11.87
CA PHE A 106 -2.29 -0.08 -11.60
C PHE A 106 -1.80 0.65 -12.85
N SER A 107 -1.26 -0.06 -13.83
CA SER A 107 -0.77 0.59 -15.05
C SER A 107 -1.89 1.18 -15.91
N GLN A 108 -3.13 0.78 -15.68
CA GLN A 108 -4.30 1.35 -16.35
C GLN A 108 -4.81 2.62 -15.70
N ILE A 109 -4.33 2.93 -14.50
CA ILE A 109 -4.72 4.14 -13.78
C ILE A 109 -3.74 5.25 -14.16
N ASP A 110 -4.26 6.42 -14.52
CA ASP A 110 -3.42 7.59 -14.79
C ASP A 110 -2.56 7.89 -13.56
N ALA A 111 -1.24 7.96 -13.74
CA ALA A 111 -0.30 8.09 -12.63
C ALA A 111 -0.48 9.42 -11.89
N ASP A 112 -0.74 10.51 -12.61
CA ASP A 112 -0.95 11.81 -11.99
C ASP A 112 -2.25 11.83 -11.19
N TYR A 113 -3.28 11.20 -11.74
CA TYR A 113 -4.58 11.12 -11.07
C TYR A 113 -4.47 10.35 -9.75
N LEU A 114 -3.79 9.18 -9.79
CA LEU A 114 -3.56 8.39 -8.58
C LEU A 114 -2.72 9.16 -7.56
N MET A 115 -1.71 9.88 -8.00
CA MET A 115 -0.87 10.70 -7.13
C MET A 115 -1.69 11.79 -6.43
N ILE A 116 -2.53 12.50 -7.18
CA ILE A 116 -3.39 13.55 -6.61
C ILE A 116 -4.36 12.94 -5.58
N ALA A 117 -4.97 11.82 -5.91
CA ALA A 117 -5.88 11.12 -4.99
C ALA A 117 -5.16 10.70 -3.71
N THR A 118 -3.93 10.22 -3.83
CA THR A 118 -3.12 9.80 -2.69
C THR A 118 -2.77 11.00 -1.80
N ILE A 119 -2.39 12.12 -2.39
CA ILE A 119 -2.08 13.34 -1.63
C ILE A 119 -3.32 13.83 -0.88
N LYS A 120 -4.48 13.83 -1.53
CA LYS A 120 -5.75 14.22 -0.88
C LYS A 120 -6.09 13.31 0.30
N SER A 121 -5.80 12.02 0.17
CA SER A 121 -6.09 11.06 1.24
C SER A 121 -5.34 11.36 2.54
N VAL A 122 -4.15 11.96 2.44
CA VAL A 122 -3.34 12.29 3.61
C VAL A 122 -4.04 13.33 4.48
N SER A 123 -4.80 14.25 3.88
CA SER A 123 -5.56 15.26 4.63
C SER A 123 -6.98 14.79 4.97
N GLY A 124 -7.30 13.51 4.75
CA GLY A 124 -8.59 12.92 5.14
C GLY A 124 -9.60 12.81 4.02
N ASP A 125 -9.32 13.33 2.83
CA ASP A 125 -10.21 13.22 1.68
C ASP A 125 -9.87 11.93 0.91
N ILE A 126 -10.61 10.87 1.20
CA ILE A 126 -10.36 9.54 0.62
C ILE A 126 -11.30 9.19 -0.53
N PHE A 127 -12.23 10.09 -0.87
CA PHE A 127 -13.28 9.77 -1.86
C PHE A 127 -12.73 9.52 -3.25
N MET A 128 -11.75 10.31 -3.67
CA MET A 128 -11.12 10.15 -4.99
C MET A 128 -10.42 8.79 -5.11
N LEU A 129 -9.69 8.36 -4.07
CA LEU A 129 -9.07 7.03 -4.03
C LEU A 129 -10.11 5.92 -4.07
N ARG A 130 -11.17 6.03 -3.28
CA ARG A 130 -12.25 5.04 -3.28
C ARG A 130 -12.89 4.90 -4.65
N ASP A 131 -13.13 6.01 -5.34
CA ASP A 131 -13.69 5.97 -6.67
C ASP A 131 -12.78 5.28 -7.67
N ILE A 132 -11.47 5.55 -7.59
CA ILE A 132 -10.48 4.89 -8.43
C ILE A 132 -10.52 3.37 -8.21
N PHE A 133 -10.45 2.93 -6.96
CA PHE A 133 -10.41 1.50 -6.67
C PHE A 133 -11.75 0.82 -6.98
N ARG A 134 -12.87 1.50 -6.80
CA ARG A 134 -14.17 0.97 -7.20
C ARG A 134 -14.23 0.73 -8.70
N GLU A 135 -13.64 1.63 -9.48
CA GLU A 135 -13.65 1.52 -10.93
C GLU A 135 -12.68 0.44 -11.45
N TYR A 136 -11.47 0.37 -10.88
CA TYR A 136 -10.39 -0.44 -11.45
C TYR A 136 -10.23 -1.82 -10.84
N ILE A 137 -10.83 -2.12 -9.70
CA ILE A 137 -10.82 -3.47 -9.15
C ILE A 137 -11.97 -4.25 -9.79
N ALA A 138 -11.62 -5.32 -10.49
CA ALA A 138 -12.58 -6.14 -11.23
C ALA A 138 -12.62 -7.56 -10.69
N GLN A 139 -13.81 -8.17 -10.77
CA GLN A 139 -13.97 -9.60 -10.52
C GLN A 139 -13.47 -10.38 -11.72
N ASN A 140 -12.74 -11.45 -11.46
CA ASN A 140 -12.30 -12.38 -12.49
C ASN A 140 -13.35 -13.47 -12.72
#